data_eb55083cb94dab50c48dd1ce1519b6ed
#
_entry.id   eb55083cb94dab50c48dd1ce1519b6ed
#
_cell.length_a   1.000
_cell.length_b   1.000
_cell.length_c   1.000
_cell.angle_alpha   90.00
_cell.angle_beta   90.00
_cell.angle_gamma   90.00
#
_symmetry.space_group_name_H-M   'P 1'
#
loop_
_entity.id
_entity.type
_entity.pdbx_description
1 polymer ?
#
loop_
_entity_poly.entity_id
_entity_poly.type
_entity_poly.pdbx_seq_one_letter_code
_entity_poly.pdbx_strand_id
1 'polypeptide(L)'
;MTGFFYFCTMKKTFKPGTMIYPLPVVMVSCGDSPDTYNIITVAWTGTICSDPPMCYISIRKDRHSHPIISRTKEFVINLTTDALAKATDWCGVRSGRDHDKFKEMHLTPEPAQVVKAPLIAESPLNIECKVVEIKELGSHDMFIAEVVAVNGDEKYFDPSTGLFQLNQADLITYSHGKYYTLGEKIGKFGFSVEKIQHKRKK
;
A
#
# COMPACT_ATOMS: atom_id res chain seq x y z
N MET A 1 -18.80 47.78 4.56
CA MET A 1 -19.53 46.57 4.95
C MET A 1 -19.21 45.46 3.95
N THR A 2 -18.24 44.62 4.24
CA THR A 2 -17.87 43.50 3.40
C THR A 2 -18.71 42.30 3.82
N GLY A 3 -19.73 42.02 3.00
CA GLY A 3 -20.61 40.85 3.24
C GLY A 3 -19.84 39.56 3.08
N PHE A 4 -19.69 38.80 4.17
CA PHE A 4 -19.28 37.41 4.14
C PHE A 4 -20.41 36.59 3.51
N PHE A 5 -20.25 36.20 2.26
CA PHE A 5 -21.10 35.18 1.66
C PHE A 5 -20.76 33.84 2.30
N TYR A 6 -21.56 33.39 3.28
CA TYR A 6 -21.58 32.00 3.70
C TYR A 6 -22.11 31.16 2.54
N PHE A 7 -21.23 30.49 1.79
CA PHE A 7 -21.64 29.41 0.93
C PHE A 7 -22.14 28.26 1.82
N CYS A 8 -23.45 28.22 2.04
CA CYS A 8 -24.09 27.07 2.66
C CYS A 8 -24.04 25.89 1.67
N THR A 9 -22.97 25.08 1.73
CA THR A 9 -22.90 23.86 0.94
C THR A 9 -23.89 22.84 1.50
N MET A 10 -25.00 22.61 0.79
CA MET A 10 -25.96 21.58 1.16
C MET A 10 -25.34 20.20 0.91
N LYS A 11 -25.16 19.42 2.00
CA LYS A 11 -24.73 18.02 1.92
C LYS A 11 -25.92 17.12 1.69
N LYS A 12 -25.82 16.18 0.76
CA LYS A 12 -26.84 15.14 0.53
C LYS A 12 -26.42 13.86 1.24
N THR A 13 -27.30 13.32 2.08
CA THR A 13 -27.10 12.02 2.73
C THR A 13 -27.40 10.89 1.74
N PHE A 14 -26.58 9.85 1.75
CA PHE A 14 -26.77 8.61 0.99
C PHE A 14 -26.48 7.38 1.86
N LYS A 15 -26.72 6.18 1.33
CA LYS A 15 -26.57 4.93 2.09
C LYS A 15 -25.15 4.77 2.62
N PRO A 16 -24.96 4.18 3.84
CA PRO A 16 -23.63 3.83 4.35
C PRO A 16 -22.84 2.98 3.35
N GLY A 17 -21.55 3.29 3.20
CA GLY A 17 -20.64 2.59 2.30
C GLY A 17 -19.18 2.87 2.65
N THR A 18 -18.28 2.17 1.96
CA THR A 18 -16.83 2.32 2.12
C THR A 18 -16.36 3.56 1.35
N MET A 19 -16.24 4.69 2.04
CA MET A 19 -16.02 6.01 1.44
C MET A 19 -14.73 6.70 1.91
N ILE A 20 -13.82 5.97 2.54
CA ILE A 20 -12.51 6.52 2.90
C ILE A 20 -11.62 6.45 1.65
N TYR A 21 -11.39 7.58 1.02
CA TYR A 21 -10.57 7.73 -0.20
C TYR A 21 -9.71 9.00 -0.14
N PRO A 22 -8.56 9.03 -0.83
CA PRO A 22 -7.94 7.95 -1.58
C PRO A 22 -7.34 6.88 -0.66
N LEU A 23 -7.19 5.66 -1.17
CA LEU A 23 -6.57 4.54 -0.47
C LEU A 23 -5.21 4.21 -1.11
N PRO A 24 -4.23 3.73 -0.34
CA PRO A 24 -3.11 3.04 -0.93
C PRO A 24 -3.64 1.85 -1.74
N VAL A 25 -2.97 1.51 -2.81
CA VAL A 25 -3.19 0.25 -3.52
C VAL A 25 -1.87 -0.46 -3.62
N VAL A 26 -1.82 -1.72 -3.20
CA VAL A 26 -0.58 -2.48 -3.09
C VAL A 26 -0.75 -3.88 -3.67
N MET A 27 0.34 -4.48 -4.15
CA MET A 27 0.39 -5.91 -4.42
C MET A 27 0.92 -6.62 -3.17
N VAL A 28 0.14 -7.58 -2.67
CA VAL A 28 0.53 -8.42 -1.54
C VAL A 28 0.97 -9.77 -2.07
N SER A 29 2.24 -10.10 -1.92
CA SER A 29 2.77 -11.42 -2.22
C SER A 29 2.73 -12.33 -1.00
N CYS A 30 2.50 -13.61 -1.23
CA CYS A 30 2.37 -14.65 -0.21
C CYS A 30 2.80 -16.01 -0.76
N GLY A 31 2.89 -17.00 0.11
CA GLY A 31 3.40 -18.34 -0.18
C GLY A 31 4.73 -18.59 0.52
N ASP A 32 5.13 -19.84 0.64
CA ASP A 32 6.35 -20.28 1.35
C ASP A 32 7.31 -21.07 0.45
N SER A 33 6.95 -21.24 -0.83
CA SER A 33 7.78 -21.87 -1.87
C SER A 33 7.36 -21.35 -3.25
N PRO A 34 8.20 -21.47 -4.29
CA PRO A 34 7.86 -21.05 -5.65
C PRO A 34 6.54 -21.64 -6.17
N ASP A 35 6.21 -22.86 -5.82
CA ASP A 35 4.96 -23.53 -6.25
C ASP A 35 3.70 -22.96 -5.57
N THR A 36 3.87 -22.24 -4.45
CA THR A 36 2.78 -21.66 -3.66
C THR A 36 2.74 -20.14 -3.74
N TYR A 37 3.70 -19.51 -4.43
CA TYR A 37 3.75 -18.06 -4.55
C TYR A 37 2.51 -17.51 -5.25
N ASN A 38 1.94 -16.47 -4.68
CA ASN A 38 0.78 -15.80 -5.25
C ASN A 38 0.82 -14.31 -4.93
N ILE A 39 0.08 -13.54 -5.73
CA ILE A 39 -0.09 -12.09 -5.56
C ILE A 39 -1.58 -11.77 -5.47
N ILE A 40 -1.95 -10.86 -4.59
CA ILE A 40 -3.27 -10.24 -4.55
C ILE A 40 -3.14 -8.73 -4.42
N THR A 41 -3.98 -7.99 -5.15
CA THR A 41 -4.07 -6.54 -5.01
C THR A 41 -5.01 -6.19 -3.88
N VAL A 42 -4.55 -5.32 -2.99
CA VAL A 42 -5.28 -4.89 -1.80
C VAL A 42 -5.28 -3.37 -1.72
N ALA A 43 -6.47 -2.79 -1.52
CA ALA A 43 -6.64 -1.38 -1.21
C ALA A 43 -7.11 -1.18 0.25
N TRP A 44 -7.62 -2.22 0.91
CA TRP A 44 -7.96 -2.19 2.33
C TRP A 44 -6.73 -2.52 3.17
N THR A 45 -5.81 -1.56 3.29
CA THR A 45 -4.51 -1.69 3.99
C THR A 45 -4.09 -0.34 4.59
N GLY A 46 -3.23 -0.38 5.58
CA GLY A 46 -2.68 0.81 6.21
C GLY A 46 -1.80 0.51 7.41
N THR A 47 -1.10 1.55 7.87
CA THR A 47 -0.32 1.53 9.13
C THR A 47 -1.26 1.72 10.31
N ILE A 48 -1.06 0.96 11.40
CA ILE A 48 -1.89 1.02 12.61
C ILE A 48 -1.11 1.32 13.89
N CYS A 49 0.19 1.05 13.92
CA CYS A 49 1.05 1.35 15.06
C CYS A 49 2.46 1.70 14.57
N SER A 50 3.16 2.55 15.29
CA SER A 50 4.54 2.94 14.96
C SER A 50 5.59 2.32 15.89
N ASP A 51 5.20 1.89 17.08
CA ASP A 51 6.08 1.21 18.03
C ASP A 51 5.28 0.17 18.85
N PRO A 52 5.41 -1.14 18.53
CA PRO A 52 6.13 -1.69 17.38
C PRO A 52 5.50 -1.27 16.04
N PRO A 53 6.27 -1.28 14.92
CA PRO A 53 5.72 -0.92 13.62
C PRO A 53 4.75 -2.00 13.14
N MET A 54 3.49 -1.62 12.92
CA MET A 54 2.42 -2.55 12.53
C MET A 54 1.58 -2.01 11.38
N CYS A 55 1.09 -2.94 10.57
CA CYS A 55 0.17 -2.67 9.48
C CYS A 55 -0.96 -3.71 9.45
N TYR A 56 -1.91 -3.52 8.55
CA TYR A 56 -2.94 -4.51 8.27
C TYR A 56 -3.18 -4.65 6.77
N ILE A 57 -3.69 -5.79 6.38
CA ILE A 57 -4.39 -6.03 5.12
C ILE A 57 -5.75 -6.66 5.43
N SER A 58 -6.78 -6.30 4.67
CA SER A 58 -8.11 -6.89 4.82
C SER A 58 -8.52 -7.60 3.52
N ILE A 59 -8.73 -8.92 3.59
CA ILE A 59 -8.91 -9.78 2.43
C ILE A 59 -10.21 -10.57 2.58
N ARG A 60 -10.95 -10.71 1.49
CA ARG A 60 -12.15 -11.55 1.44
C ARG A 60 -11.80 -13.03 1.59
N LYS A 61 -12.64 -13.77 2.32
CA LYS A 61 -12.44 -15.21 2.60
C LYS A 61 -12.40 -16.09 1.35
N ASP A 62 -13.04 -15.65 0.25
CA ASP A 62 -13.08 -16.37 -1.04
C ASP A 62 -11.83 -16.18 -1.91
N ARG A 63 -10.93 -15.26 -1.56
CA ARG A 63 -9.70 -15.02 -2.32
C ARG A 63 -8.65 -16.11 -2.09
N HIS A 64 -7.98 -16.51 -3.17
CA HIS A 64 -6.96 -17.57 -3.14
C HIS A 64 -5.81 -17.31 -2.15
N SER A 65 -5.40 -16.05 -1.98
CA SER A 65 -4.35 -15.66 -1.01
C SER A 65 -4.78 -15.83 0.45
N HIS A 66 -6.09 -15.80 0.75
CA HIS A 66 -6.58 -15.85 2.13
C HIS A 66 -6.12 -17.10 2.88
N PRO A 67 -6.38 -18.36 2.41
CA PRO A 67 -5.92 -19.57 3.09
C PRO A 67 -4.38 -19.67 3.11
N ILE A 68 -3.67 -19.14 2.11
CA ILE A 68 -2.20 -19.15 2.08
C ILE A 68 -1.67 -18.32 3.25
N ILE A 69 -2.10 -17.04 3.36
CA ILE A 69 -1.65 -16.15 4.44
C ILE A 69 -2.12 -16.65 5.81
N SER A 70 -3.33 -17.21 5.90
CA SER A 70 -3.85 -17.79 7.14
C SER A 70 -2.98 -18.94 7.65
N ARG A 71 -2.42 -19.73 6.74
CA ARG A 71 -1.52 -20.86 7.06
C ARG A 71 -0.11 -20.41 7.35
N THR A 72 0.48 -19.60 6.45
CA THR A 72 1.89 -19.19 6.56
C THR A 72 2.14 -18.14 7.63
N LYS A 73 1.13 -17.31 7.95
CA LYS A 73 1.22 -16.14 8.82
C LYS A 73 2.25 -15.10 8.36
N GLU A 74 2.55 -15.11 7.07
CA GLU A 74 3.54 -14.22 6.45
C GLU A 74 3.03 -13.68 5.14
N PHE A 75 3.39 -12.44 4.83
CA PHE A 75 3.16 -11.79 3.54
C PHE A 75 4.12 -10.63 3.34
N VAL A 76 4.24 -10.14 2.10
CA VAL A 76 4.96 -8.91 1.78
C VAL A 76 4.00 -7.92 1.13
N ILE A 77 4.00 -6.68 1.61
CA ILE A 77 3.35 -5.56 0.95
C ILE A 77 4.36 -4.94 -0.02
N ASN A 78 4.01 -4.92 -1.31
CA ASN A 78 4.82 -4.32 -2.36
C ASN A 78 4.11 -3.07 -2.86
N LEU A 79 4.74 -1.89 -2.69
CA LEU A 79 4.17 -0.63 -3.16
C LEU A 79 4.09 -0.62 -4.68
N THR A 80 3.09 0.06 -5.22
CA THR A 80 2.80 0.06 -6.65
C THR A 80 2.99 1.42 -7.28
N THR A 81 3.50 1.43 -8.50
CA THR A 81 3.80 2.62 -9.30
C THR A 81 2.89 2.68 -10.53
N ASP A 82 2.92 3.77 -11.26
CA ASP A 82 2.20 3.89 -12.53
C ASP A 82 2.66 2.82 -13.56
N ALA A 83 3.96 2.51 -13.59
CA ALA A 83 4.50 1.43 -14.42
C ALA A 83 3.93 0.05 -14.04
N LEU A 84 3.59 -0.17 -12.78
CA LEU A 84 3.00 -1.40 -12.26
C LEU A 84 1.45 -1.38 -12.30
N ALA A 85 0.80 -0.30 -12.75
CA ALA A 85 -0.65 -0.15 -12.67
C ALA A 85 -1.42 -1.30 -13.36
N LYS A 86 -0.95 -1.74 -14.54
CA LYS A 86 -1.56 -2.87 -15.25
C LYS A 86 -1.45 -4.18 -14.47
N ALA A 87 -0.28 -4.47 -13.91
CA ALA A 87 -0.07 -5.67 -13.10
C ALA A 87 -0.89 -5.61 -11.79
N THR A 88 -0.96 -4.43 -11.18
CA THR A 88 -1.76 -4.16 -9.99
C THR A 88 -3.24 -4.47 -10.22
N ASP A 89 -3.84 -3.94 -11.29
CA ASP A 89 -5.24 -4.21 -11.63
C ASP A 89 -5.45 -5.69 -11.93
N TRP A 90 -4.64 -6.26 -12.80
CA TRP A 90 -4.76 -7.64 -13.24
C TRP A 90 -4.66 -8.65 -12.09
N CYS A 91 -3.69 -8.47 -11.17
CA CYS A 91 -3.54 -9.31 -9.97
C CYS A 91 -4.72 -9.20 -9.00
N GLY A 92 -5.47 -8.10 -9.03
CA GLY A 92 -6.70 -7.91 -8.25
C GLY A 92 -7.91 -8.62 -8.84
N VAL A 93 -7.98 -8.76 -10.18
CA VAL A 93 -9.12 -9.32 -10.91
C VAL A 93 -8.99 -10.82 -11.13
N ARG A 94 -7.80 -11.31 -11.48
CA ARG A 94 -7.55 -12.74 -11.77
C ARG A 94 -7.26 -13.53 -10.49
N SER A 95 -7.66 -14.81 -10.50
CA SER A 95 -7.42 -15.71 -9.37
C SER A 95 -6.11 -16.47 -9.54
N GLY A 96 -5.32 -16.58 -8.47
CA GLY A 96 -4.13 -17.45 -8.44
C GLY A 96 -4.44 -18.96 -8.45
N ARG A 97 -5.72 -19.34 -8.44
CA ARG A 97 -6.11 -20.74 -8.70
C ARG A 97 -5.92 -21.14 -10.16
N ASP A 98 -6.07 -20.17 -11.06
CA ASP A 98 -6.13 -20.39 -12.49
C ASP A 98 -4.96 -19.76 -13.24
N HIS A 99 -4.19 -18.89 -12.56
CA HIS A 99 -3.16 -18.04 -13.17
C HIS A 99 -1.90 -17.95 -12.33
N ASP A 100 -0.75 -18.17 -12.96
CA ASP A 100 0.56 -17.82 -12.39
C ASP A 100 0.80 -16.31 -12.60
N LYS A 101 0.57 -15.55 -11.53
CA LYS A 101 0.58 -14.09 -11.61
C LYS A 101 1.97 -13.48 -11.77
N PHE A 102 3.00 -14.12 -11.23
CA PHE A 102 4.36 -13.70 -11.45
C PHE A 102 4.75 -13.83 -12.92
N LYS A 103 4.49 -14.99 -13.51
CA LYS A 103 4.81 -15.27 -14.91
C LYS A 103 3.98 -14.43 -15.88
N GLU A 104 2.66 -14.36 -15.71
CA GLU A 104 1.77 -13.68 -16.67
C GLU A 104 1.91 -12.15 -16.64
N MET A 105 2.31 -11.59 -15.49
CA MET A 105 2.56 -10.15 -15.39
C MET A 105 4.04 -9.77 -15.49
N HIS A 106 4.90 -10.74 -15.79
CA HIS A 106 6.35 -10.54 -15.91
C HIS A 106 6.96 -9.90 -14.67
N LEU A 107 6.49 -10.34 -13.48
CA LEU A 107 7.00 -9.92 -12.19
C LEU A 107 8.05 -10.91 -11.70
N THR A 108 9.10 -10.42 -11.08
CA THR A 108 10.21 -11.23 -10.59
C THR A 108 10.06 -11.47 -9.09
N PRO A 109 9.85 -12.74 -8.65
CA PRO A 109 9.90 -13.05 -7.23
C PRO A 109 11.35 -13.06 -6.74
N GLU A 110 11.64 -12.26 -5.71
CA GLU A 110 12.94 -12.25 -5.04
C GLU A 110 12.82 -12.77 -3.61
N PRO A 111 13.87 -13.43 -3.07
CA PRO A 111 13.89 -13.86 -1.69
C PRO A 111 13.77 -12.66 -0.73
N ALA A 112 12.87 -12.76 0.24
CA ALA A 112 12.79 -11.82 1.35
C ALA A 112 13.88 -12.10 2.41
N GLN A 113 14.15 -11.15 3.29
CA GLN A 113 15.19 -11.28 4.32
C GLN A 113 14.72 -12.08 5.54
N VAL A 114 13.45 -11.96 5.92
CA VAL A 114 12.91 -12.48 7.19
C VAL A 114 11.76 -13.42 6.98
N VAL A 115 10.90 -13.19 5.97
CA VAL A 115 9.73 -14.03 5.69
C VAL A 115 9.99 -14.93 4.49
N LYS A 116 9.17 -15.98 4.32
CA LYS A 116 9.25 -16.88 3.15
C LYS A 116 8.49 -16.36 1.93
N ALA A 117 7.52 -15.48 2.14
CA ALA A 117 6.80 -14.83 1.06
C ALA A 117 7.76 -13.98 0.22
N PRO A 118 7.68 -14.04 -1.13
CA PRO A 118 8.66 -13.37 -2.00
C PRO A 118 8.42 -11.85 -2.04
N LEU A 119 9.48 -11.09 -2.25
CA LEU A 119 9.41 -9.71 -2.73
C LEU A 119 8.97 -9.70 -4.20
N ILE A 120 8.47 -8.57 -4.67
CA ILE A 120 8.31 -8.26 -6.11
C ILE A 120 9.43 -7.29 -6.46
N ALA A 121 10.40 -7.73 -7.26
CA ALA A 121 11.61 -6.96 -7.60
C ALA A 121 11.31 -5.59 -8.24
N GLU A 122 10.25 -5.49 -9.03
CA GLU A 122 9.85 -4.27 -9.73
C GLU A 122 9.20 -3.23 -8.81
N SER A 123 8.88 -3.60 -7.56
CA SER A 123 8.31 -2.67 -6.57
C SER A 123 9.39 -1.77 -5.97
N PRO A 124 9.15 -0.46 -5.81
CA PRO A 124 10.14 0.47 -5.23
C PRO A 124 10.39 0.22 -3.75
N LEU A 125 9.44 -0.41 -3.06
CA LEU A 125 9.52 -0.69 -1.62
C LEU A 125 8.72 -1.94 -1.28
N ASN A 126 9.36 -2.88 -0.58
CA ASN A 126 8.76 -4.12 -0.11
C ASN A 126 8.78 -4.14 1.42
N ILE A 127 7.65 -4.45 2.04
CA ILE A 127 7.45 -4.45 3.49
C ILE A 127 7.12 -5.87 3.93
N GLU A 128 8.04 -6.52 4.63
CA GLU A 128 7.90 -7.87 5.12
C GLU A 128 7.09 -7.91 6.41
N CYS A 129 6.08 -8.76 6.47
CA CYS A 129 5.09 -8.75 7.52
C CYS A 129 4.86 -10.15 8.11
N LYS A 130 4.81 -10.23 9.45
CA LYS A 130 4.37 -11.41 10.20
C LYS A 130 3.04 -11.15 10.87
N VAL A 131 2.06 -11.99 10.58
CA VAL A 131 0.69 -11.88 11.12
C VAL A 131 0.68 -12.20 12.61
N VAL A 132 0.22 -11.26 13.41
CA VAL A 132 0.06 -11.43 14.87
C VAL A 132 -1.39 -11.71 15.26
N GLU A 133 -2.36 -11.24 14.47
CA GLU A 133 -3.78 -11.46 14.73
C GLU A 133 -4.56 -11.55 13.40
N ILE A 134 -5.57 -12.41 13.35
CA ILE A 134 -6.57 -12.44 12.27
C ILE A 134 -7.93 -12.14 12.89
N LYS A 135 -8.51 -11.02 12.50
CA LYS A 135 -9.82 -10.57 12.99
C LYS A 135 -10.88 -10.76 11.93
N GLU A 136 -11.90 -11.57 12.23
CA GLU A 136 -13.05 -11.76 11.37
C GLU A 136 -13.98 -10.55 11.38
N LEU A 137 -14.31 -10.01 10.19
CA LEU A 137 -15.14 -8.81 10.01
C LEU A 137 -16.31 -9.03 9.04
N GLY A 138 -16.86 -10.21 8.99
CA GLY A 138 -17.94 -10.55 8.04
C GLY A 138 -17.42 -10.93 6.66
N SER A 139 -17.53 -10.07 5.64
CA SER A 139 -17.06 -10.40 4.28
C SER A 139 -15.54 -10.48 4.13
N HIS A 140 -14.80 -9.87 5.03
CA HIS A 140 -13.34 -9.82 5.04
C HIS A 140 -12.81 -10.27 6.39
N ASP A 141 -11.61 -10.83 6.37
CA ASP A 141 -10.79 -10.96 7.56
C ASP A 141 -9.65 -9.95 7.49
N MET A 142 -9.39 -9.29 8.62
CA MET A 142 -8.30 -8.33 8.78
C MET A 142 -7.09 -9.05 9.38
N PHE A 143 -6.00 -9.09 8.63
CA PHE A 143 -4.71 -9.64 9.06
C PHE A 143 -3.89 -8.49 9.62
N ILE A 144 -3.76 -8.45 10.93
CA ILE A 144 -2.92 -7.50 11.65
C ILE A 144 -1.51 -8.09 11.73
N ALA A 145 -0.51 -7.33 11.33
CA ALA A 145 0.85 -7.83 11.19
C ALA A 145 1.89 -6.84 11.73
N GLU A 146 2.95 -7.37 12.29
CA GLU A 146 4.18 -6.65 12.59
C GLU A 146 5.03 -6.52 11.33
N VAL A 147 5.60 -5.34 11.10
CA VAL A 147 6.58 -5.09 10.05
C VAL A 147 7.94 -5.54 10.55
N VAL A 148 8.50 -6.59 9.93
CA VAL A 148 9.76 -7.23 10.39
C VAL A 148 10.97 -6.86 9.54
N ALA A 149 10.78 -6.36 8.32
CA ALA A 149 11.81 -5.78 7.48
C ALA A 149 11.20 -4.85 6.42
N VAL A 150 12.00 -3.93 5.91
CA VAL A 150 11.63 -3.03 4.79
C VAL A 150 12.80 -2.97 3.82
N ASN A 151 12.53 -3.29 2.55
CA ASN A 151 13.51 -3.32 1.47
C ASN A 151 13.16 -2.23 0.46
N GLY A 152 14.07 -1.28 0.23
CA GLY A 152 13.93 -0.20 -0.74
C GLY A 152 14.87 -0.41 -1.92
N ASP A 153 14.40 -0.12 -3.14
CA ASP A 153 15.23 -0.16 -4.35
C ASP A 153 16.29 0.95 -4.27
N GLU A 154 17.57 0.58 -4.46
CA GLU A 154 18.73 1.47 -4.34
C GLU A 154 18.64 2.74 -5.19
N LYS A 155 17.98 2.69 -6.35
CA LYS A 155 17.82 3.86 -7.23
C LYS A 155 17.06 5.03 -6.59
N TYR A 156 16.30 4.78 -5.52
CA TYR A 156 15.56 5.79 -4.78
C TYR A 156 16.29 6.30 -3.52
N PHE A 157 17.53 5.87 -3.28
CA PHE A 157 18.35 6.45 -2.22
C PHE A 157 19.20 7.59 -2.78
N ASP A 158 19.15 8.73 -2.10
CA ASP A 158 20.02 9.87 -2.43
C ASP A 158 21.49 9.49 -2.16
N PRO A 159 22.35 9.51 -3.17
CA PRO A 159 23.73 9.02 -3.02
C PRO A 159 24.60 9.89 -2.09
N SER A 160 24.19 11.13 -1.82
CA SER A 160 24.93 12.06 -0.96
C SER A 160 24.50 12.01 0.49
N THR A 161 23.22 11.71 0.76
CA THR A 161 22.64 11.72 2.11
C THR A 161 22.22 10.34 2.61
N GLY A 162 22.11 9.35 1.73
CA GLY A 162 21.57 8.02 2.04
C GLY A 162 20.08 8.01 2.34
N LEU A 163 19.35 9.12 2.12
CA LEU A 163 17.93 9.22 2.41
C LEU A 163 17.10 8.57 1.31
N PHE A 164 16.15 7.74 1.69
CA PHE A 164 15.20 7.13 0.77
C PHE A 164 14.16 8.14 0.27
N GLN A 165 14.06 8.31 -1.05
CA GLN A 165 13.22 9.31 -1.71
C GLN A 165 11.98 8.67 -2.34
N LEU A 166 11.08 8.13 -1.54
CA LEU A 166 9.87 7.43 -1.99
C LEU A 166 8.97 8.30 -2.90
N ASN A 167 9.05 9.61 -2.76
CA ASN A 167 8.30 10.55 -3.61
C ASN A 167 8.74 10.57 -5.08
N GLN A 168 9.87 9.94 -5.42
CA GLN A 168 10.35 9.78 -6.81
C GLN A 168 9.88 8.48 -7.45
N ALA A 169 9.15 7.64 -6.73
CA ALA A 169 8.76 6.32 -7.19
C ALA A 169 7.43 6.29 -7.96
N ASP A 170 6.82 7.43 -8.27
CA ASP A 170 5.57 7.55 -9.04
C ASP A 170 4.46 6.62 -8.52
N LEU A 171 4.25 6.63 -7.20
CA LEU A 171 3.26 5.79 -6.54
C LEU A 171 1.85 6.07 -7.03
N ILE A 172 1.02 5.03 -7.07
CA ILE A 172 -0.40 5.13 -7.41
C ILE A 172 -1.30 4.96 -6.19
N THR A 173 -2.51 5.50 -6.30
CA THR A 173 -3.57 5.41 -5.30
C THR A 173 -4.87 4.97 -5.94
N TYR A 174 -5.79 4.43 -5.13
CA TYR A 174 -7.09 3.95 -5.57
C TYR A 174 -8.22 4.82 -5.02
N SER A 175 -9.13 5.24 -5.90
CA SER A 175 -10.33 5.97 -5.52
C SER A 175 -11.51 5.63 -6.43
N HIS A 176 -12.63 5.18 -5.84
CA HIS A 176 -13.88 4.90 -6.55
C HIS A 176 -13.72 4.04 -7.82
N GLY A 177 -12.98 2.93 -7.74
CA GLY A 177 -12.79 2.02 -8.87
C GLY A 177 -11.80 2.49 -9.93
N LYS A 178 -10.98 3.49 -9.62
CA LYS A 178 -9.97 4.06 -10.53
C LYS A 178 -8.63 4.20 -9.83
N TYR A 179 -7.56 4.16 -10.63
CA TYR A 179 -6.19 4.38 -10.19
C TYR A 179 -5.77 5.81 -10.56
N TYR A 180 -4.98 6.45 -9.69
CA TYR A 180 -4.46 7.79 -9.87
C TYR A 180 -3.00 7.83 -9.42
N THR A 181 -2.19 8.65 -10.06
CA THR A 181 -0.88 9.03 -9.54
C THR A 181 -1.04 10.05 -8.41
N LEU A 182 -0.01 10.22 -7.59
CA LEU A 182 0.03 11.30 -6.61
C LEU A 182 0.20 12.63 -7.34
N GLY A 183 -0.48 13.67 -6.86
CA GLY A 183 -0.35 15.02 -7.38
C GLY A 183 0.89 15.75 -6.86
N GLU A 184 0.94 17.06 -7.11
CA GLU A 184 2.03 17.91 -6.64
C GLU A 184 2.10 17.98 -5.10
N LYS A 185 3.31 18.16 -4.58
CA LYS A 185 3.54 18.36 -3.15
C LYS A 185 2.92 19.67 -2.67
N ILE A 186 1.96 19.61 -1.77
CA ILE A 186 1.29 20.77 -1.17
C ILE A 186 2.17 21.39 -0.07
N GLY A 187 2.87 20.58 0.71
CA GLY A 187 3.70 21.05 1.84
C GLY A 187 4.41 19.88 2.52
N LYS A 188 5.18 20.18 3.55
CA LYS A 188 5.78 19.17 4.45
C LYS A 188 5.00 19.10 5.75
N PHE A 189 5.15 18.01 6.49
CA PHE A 189 4.54 17.89 7.83
C PHE A 189 4.95 19.08 8.71
N GLY A 190 3.97 19.72 9.33
CA GLY A 190 4.18 20.90 10.19
C GLY A 190 4.25 22.26 9.45
N PHE A 191 4.11 22.30 8.11
CA PHE A 191 4.21 23.57 7.36
C PHE A 191 3.19 24.64 7.81
N SER A 192 2.04 24.24 8.33
CA SER A 192 0.98 25.15 8.78
C SER A 192 1.32 25.94 10.05
N VAL A 193 2.32 25.48 10.82
CA VAL A 193 2.76 26.11 12.08
C VAL A 193 4.20 26.63 12.02
N GLU A 194 4.80 26.63 10.83
CA GLU A 194 6.12 27.22 10.63
C GLU A 194 6.09 28.73 10.84
N LYS A 195 6.96 29.24 11.71
CA LYS A 195 7.14 30.69 11.89
C LYS A 195 7.73 31.27 10.61
N ILE A 196 7.04 32.25 10.01
CA ILE A 196 7.58 33.04 8.91
C ILE A 196 8.81 33.79 9.44
N GLN A 197 10.01 33.36 9.03
CA GLN A 197 11.22 34.13 9.31
C GLN A 197 11.19 35.39 8.45
N HIS A 198 10.77 36.53 9.02
CA HIS A 198 10.98 37.82 8.40
C HIS A 198 12.49 38.03 8.25
N LYS A 199 13.02 37.90 7.03
CA LYS A 199 14.38 38.36 6.73
C LYS A 199 14.44 39.85 7.11
N ARG A 200 15.10 40.16 8.22
CA ARG A 200 15.48 41.57 8.52
C ARG A 200 16.35 42.03 7.35
N LYS A 201 15.80 42.93 6.53
CA LYS A 201 16.63 43.69 5.58
C LYS A 201 17.62 44.51 6.41
N LYS A 202 18.92 44.22 6.22
CA LYS A 202 20.00 45.08 6.66
C LYS A 202 20.11 46.25 5.68
#